data_e1cd544cfc4d195d265c313cc67194f7
#
_entry.id   e1cd544cfc4d195d265c313cc67194f7
#
_cell.length_a   1.000
_cell.length_b   1.000
_cell.length_c   1.000
_cell.angle_alpha   90.00
_cell.angle_beta   90.00
_cell.angle_gamma   90.00
#
_symmetry.space_group_name_H-M   'P 1'
#
loop_
_entity.id
_entity.type
_entity.pdbx_description
1 polymer ?
#
loop_
_entity_poly.entity_id
_entity_poly.type
_entity_poly.pdbx_seq_one_letter_code
_entity_poly.pdbx_strand_id
1 'polypeptide(L)'
;ESDNLALKGIMLANKSRGRHLITTKIEHPAILNTCKWLENNGFDVTYLNVDENGLISLSELKNSIRKNTVLISIMFANNEIGTIQPIKEIGEIAKENNIIFHTDAVQAIGNVQIDVKELNIDALSMSAHKFYGPKGTGALYVKKGIKFEAIQNGRSSRAK
;
A
#
# COMPACT_ATOMS: atom_id res chain seq x y z
N GLU A 1 8.81 7.72 -3.58
CA GLU A 1 8.84 8.29 -2.20
C GLU A 1 7.50 8.14 -1.49
N SER A 2 6.36 8.33 -2.19
CA SER A 2 5.02 8.12 -1.62
C SER A 2 4.83 6.73 -1.02
N ASP A 3 5.31 5.67 -1.66
CA ASP A 3 5.25 4.29 -1.14
C ASP A 3 6.05 4.11 0.15
N ASN A 4 7.28 4.65 0.16
CA ASN A 4 8.14 4.61 1.33
C ASN A 4 7.49 5.33 2.51
N LEU A 5 6.94 6.51 2.25
CA LEU A 5 6.20 7.29 3.24
C LEU A 5 4.95 6.54 3.72
N ALA A 6 4.16 5.95 2.81
CA ALA A 6 2.96 5.20 3.14
C ALA A 6 3.26 4.01 4.07
N LEU A 7 4.14 3.11 3.67
CA LEU A 7 4.41 1.90 4.44
C LEU A 7 5.03 2.21 5.79
N LYS A 8 6.08 3.03 5.82
CA LYS A 8 6.74 3.41 7.10
C LYS A 8 5.80 4.19 8.00
N GLY A 9 5.12 5.21 7.45
CA GLY A 9 4.23 6.06 8.22
C GLY A 9 3.08 5.31 8.87
N ILE A 10 2.48 4.35 8.14
CA ILE A 10 1.40 3.52 8.65
C ILE A 10 1.93 2.50 9.67
N MET A 11 2.99 1.76 9.34
CA MET A 11 3.51 0.69 10.19
C MET A 11 4.06 1.22 11.52
N LEU A 12 4.81 2.33 11.50
CA LEU A 12 5.35 2.96 12.71
C LEU A 12 4.25 3.51 13.61
N ALA A 13 3.25 4.19 13.04
CA ALA A 13 2.14 4.76 13.79
C ALA A 13 1.22 3.70 14.44
N ASN A 14 1.18 2.50 13.87
CA ASN A 14 0.28 1.42 14.29
C ASN A 14 1.01 0.24 14.97
N LYS A 15 2.30 0.36 15.30
CA LYS A 15 3.11 -0.74 15.89
C LYS A 15 2.53 -1.33 17.18
N SER A 16 1.70 -0.59 17.90
CA SER A 16 0.98 -1.08 19.09
C SER A 16 -0.17 -2.03 18.74
N ARG A 17 -0.73 -1.96 17.52
CA ARG A 17 -1.76 -2.88 17.02
C ARG A 17 -1.15 -4.18 16.50
N GLY A 18 0.06 -4.12 15.98
CA GLY A 18 0.75 -5.25 15.41
C GLY A 18 1.96 -4.81 14.56
N ARG A 19 2.69 -5.80 14.08
CA ARG A 19 3.93 -5.56 13.31
C ARG A 19 3.99 -6.36 12.00
N HIS A 20 2.85 -6.87 11.54
CA HIS A 20 2.82 -7.69 10.32
C HIS A 20 2.23 -6.91 9.15
N LEU A 21 2.92 -7.00 8.01
CA LEU A 21 2.56 -6.44 6.71
C LEU A 21 2.46 -7.59 5.68
N ILE A 22 1.46 -7.53 4.82
CA ILE A 22 1.33 -8.43 3.66
C ILE A 22 1.52 -7.61 2.38
N THR A 23 2.35 -8.11 1.48
CA THR A 23 2.62 -7.52 0.16
C THR A 23 2.82 -8.61 -0.88
N THR A 24 3.20 -8.26 -2.12
CA THR A 24 3.47 -9.24 -3.18
C THR A 24 4.95 -9.28 -3.57
N LYS A 25 5.37 -10.36 -4.24
CA LYS A 25 6.75 -10.48 -4.75
C LYS A 25 7.01 -9.63 -5.99
N ILE A 26 5.96 -9.16 -6.66
CA ILE A 26 6.04 -8.41 -7.91
C ILE A 26 5.90 -6.90 -7.74
N GLU A 27 5.97 -6.41 -6.50
CA GLU A 27 5.90 -4.99 -6.20
C GLU A 27 7.09 -4.21 -6.81
N HIS A 28 6.87 -2.92 -7.00
CA HIS A 28 7.95 -2.02 -7.39
C HIS A 28 9.09 -2.03 -6.35
N PRO A 29 10.38 -1.88 -6.74
CA PRO A 29 11.51 -1.84 -5.81
C PRO A 29 11.37 -0.86 -4.64
N ALA A 30 10.62 0.23 -4.81
CA ALA A 30 10.31 1.17 -3.73
C ALA A 30 9.56 0.50 -2.57
N ILE A 31 8.59 -0.36 -2.87
CA ILE A 31 7.86 -1.16 -1.88
C ILE A 31 8.78 -2.24 -1.28
N LEU A 32 9.43 -3.05 -2.13
CA LEU A 32 10.26 -4.17 -1.67
C LEU A 32 11.43 -3.71 -0.78
N ASN A 33 12.10 -2.62 -1.15
CA ASN A 33 13.19 -2.07 -0.34
C ASN A 33 12.67 -1.49 0.99
N THR A 34 11.49 -0.89 0.98
CA THR A 34 10.83 -0.40 2.21
C THR A 34 10.45 -1.57 3.11
N CYS A 35 9.95 -2.68 2.56
CA CYS A 35 9.66 -3.89 3.30
C CYS A 35 10.92 -4.46 3.98
N LYS A 36 12.04 -4.55 3.25
CA LYS A 36 13.34 -4.98 3.83
C LYS A 36 13.78 -4.07 4.97
N TRP A 37 13.60 -2.77 4.82
CA TRP A 37 13.89 -1.82 5.91
C TRP A 37 12.99 -2.09 7.13
N LEU A 38 11.70 -2.34 6.93
CA LEU A 38 10.77 -2.69 8.02
C LEU A 38 11.18 -4.00 8.71
N GLU A 39 11.56 -5.04 7.96
CA GLU A 39 12.05 -6.31 8.51
C GLU A 39 13.28 -6.08 9.41
N ASN A 40 14.25 -5.27 8.96
CA ASN A 40 15.43 -4.90 9.75
C ASN A 40 15.09 -4.07 11.01
N ASN A 41 13.88 -3.51 11.08
CA ASN A 41 13.38 -2.72 12.23
C ASN A 41 12.33 -3.50 13.06
N GLY A 42 12.29 -4.81 12.94
CA GLY A 42 11.50 -5.70 13.79
C GLY A 42 10.01 -5.81 13.39
N PHE A 43 9.71 -5.59 12.13
CA PHE A 43 8.41 -5.90 11.54
C PHE A 43 8.47 -7.21 10.75
N ASP A 44 7.35 -7.91 10.67
CA ASP A 44 7.21 -9.13 9.87
C ASP A 44 6.57 -8.79 8.52
N VAL A 45 7.10 -9.34 7.44
CA VAL A 45 6.54 -9.16 6.10
C VAL A 45 6.24 -10.52 5.46
N THR A 46 5.01 -10.67 4.96
CA THR A 46 4.64 -11.80 4.12
C THR A 46 4.56 -11.35 2.67
N TYR A 47 5.29 -12.04 1.80
CA TYR A 47 5.33 -11.80 0.36
C TYR A 47 4.49 -12.87 -0.36
N LEU A 48 3.30 -12.49 -0.84
CA LEU A 48 2.43 -13.38 -1.60
C LEU A 48 3.05 -13.73 -2.95
N ASN A 49 2.81 -14.97 -3.37
CA ASN A 49 3.11 -15.37 -4.74
C ASN A 49 2.02 -14.84 -5.69
N VAL A 50 2.34 -14.85 -6.96
CA VAL A 50 1.41 -14.61 -8.05
C VAL A 50 1.39 -15.81 -8.99
N ASP A 51 0.31 -15.96 -9.72
CA ASP A 51 0.18 -16.98 -10.78
C ASP A 51 0.96 -16.57 -12.05
N GLU A 52 0.85 -17.35 -13.10
CA GLU A 52 1.47 -17.12 -14.41
C GLU A 52 1.00 -15.82 -15.09
N ASN A 53 -0.16 -15.31 -14.71
CA ASN A 53 -0.72 -14.04 -15.18
C ASN A 53 -0.37 -12.85 -14.27
N GLY A 54 0.37 -13.08 -13.20
CA GLY A 54 0.74 -12.07 -12.22
C GLY A 54 -0.37 -11.73 -11.22
N LEU A 55 -1.42 -12.54 -11.11
CA LEU A 55 -2.51 -12.33 -10.14
C LEU A 55 -2.21 -13.02 -8.81
N ILE A 56 -2.55 -12.35 -7.71
CA ILE A 56 -2.51 -12.97 -6.38
C ILE A 56 -3.67 -13.95 -6.20
N SER A 57 -3.48 -14.94 -5.32
CA SER A 57 -4.56 -15.77 -4.82
C SER A 57 -5.24 -15.10 -3.61
N LEU A 58 -6.54 -14.82 -3.72
CA LEU A 58 -7.32 -14.27 -2.61
C LEU A 58 -7.40 -15.24 -1.42
N SER A 59 -7.35 -16.55 -1.67
CA SER A 59 -7.30 -17.55 -0.61
C SER A 59 -5.95 -17.53 0.12
N GLU A 60 -4.83 -17.37 -0.62
CA GLU A 60 -3.51 -17.20 -0.01
C GLU A 60 -3.44 -15.91 0.82
N LEU A 61 -4.00 -14.81 0.32
CA LEU A 61 -4.12 -13.56 1.08
C LEU A 61 -4.87 -13.78 2.40
N LYS A 62 -6.05 -14.38 2.37
CA LYS A 62 -6.86 -14.67 3.57
C LYS A 62 -6.09 -15.54 4.57
N ASN A 63 -5.42 -16.59 4.09
CA ASN A 63 -4.64 -17.50 4.93
C ASN A 63 -3.39 -16.87 5.54
N SER A 64 -2.88 -15.79 4.93
CA SER A 64 -1.71 -15.05 5.40
C SER A 64 -2.04 -14.02 6.49
N ILE A 65 -3.32 -13.73 6.71
CA ILE A 65 -3.75 -12.77 7.73
C ILE A 65 -3.52 -13.35 9.13
N ARG A 66 -2.87 -12.57 9.99
CA ARG A 66 -2.58 -12.88 11.38
C ARG A 66 -3.26 -11.86 12.30
N LYS A 67 -3.39 -12.17 13.59
CA LYS A 67 -3.94 -11.25 14.61
C LYS A 67 -3.18 -9.92 14.70
N ASN A 68 -1.88 -9.93 14.38
CA ASN A 68 -1.00 -8.76 14.36
C ASN A 68 -0.80 -8.16 12.98
N THR A 69 -1.60 -8.54 11.97
CA THR A 69 -1.57 -7.91 10.64
C THR A 69 -2.16 -6.51 10.71
N VAL A 70 -1.39 -5.52 10.29
CA VAL A 70 -1.75 -4.09 10.34
C VAL A 70 -2.04 -3.54 8.95
N LEU A 71 -1.28 -3.98 7.96
CA LEU A 71 -1.28 -3.40 6.63
C LEU A 71 -1.26 -4.50 5.55
N ILE A 72 -2.08 -4.33 4.54
CA ILE A 72 -1.97 -5.00 3.24
C ILE A 72 -1.54 -3.94 2.23
N SER A 73 -0.44 -4.17 1.53
CA SER A 73 0.07 -3.27 0.48
C SER A 73 0.26 -4.06 -0.80
N ILE A 74 -0.61 -3.85 -1.76
CA ILE A 74 -0.60 -4.57 -3.05
C ILE A 74 -0.76 -3.55 -4.17
N MET A 75 0.12 -3.62 -5.18
CA MET A 75 0.08 -2.72 -6.33
C MET A 75 -1.25 -2.84 -7.08
N PHE A 76 -1.75 -1.73 -7.61
CA PHE A 76 -2.98 -1.72 -8.39
C PHE A 76 -2.79 -2.41 -9.74
N ALA A 77 -1.75 -2.02 -10.44
CA ALA A 77 -1.37 -2.57 -11.74
C ALA A 77 0.16 -2.74 -11.83
N ASN A 78 0.60 -3.86 -12.39
CA ASN A 78 2.02 -4.11 -12.57
C ASN A 78 2.55 -3.38 -13.80
N ASN A 79 3.70 -2.73 -13.66
CA ASN A 79 4.31 -1.92 -14.71
C ASN A 79 5.00 -2.72 -15.82
N GLU A 80 5.29 -3.99 -15.60
CA GLU A 80 6.02 -4.84 -16.56
C GLU A 80 5.05 -5.70 -17.38
N ILE A 81 4.06 -6.31 -16.74
CA ILE A 81 3.13 -7.26 -17.36
C ILE A 81 1.72 -6.69 -17.57
N GLY A 82 1.42 -5.51 -17.02
CA GLY A 82 0.12 -4.83 -17.19
C GLY A 82 -1.04 -5.43 -16.41
N THR A 83 -0.80 -6.44 -15.59
CA THR A 83 -1.84 -7.12 -14.80
C THR A 83 -2.42 -6.18 -13.76
N ILE A 84 -3.76 -6.08 -13.73
CA ILE A 84 -4.52 -5.35 -12.70
C ILE A 84 -4.94 -6.35 -11.62
N GLN A 85 -4.60 -6.06 -10.37
CA GLN A 85 -4.97 -6.91 -9.24
C GLN A 85 -6.47 -6.79 -8.89
N PRO A 86 -7.08 -7.79 -8.23
CA PRO A 86 -8.47 -7.76 -7.78
C PRO A 86 -8.64 -6.81 -6.57
N ILE A 87 -8.46 -5.51 -6.81
CA ILE A 87 -8.36 -4.46 -5.77
C ILE A 87 -9.61 -4.38 -4.91
N LYS A 88 -10.79 -4.53 -5.51
CA LYS A 88 -12.06 -4.48 -4.78
C LYS A 88 -12.14 -5.60 -3.75
N GLU A 89 -11.88 -6.82 -4.16
CA GLU A 89 -11.91 -8.01 -3.30
C GLU A 89 -10.82 -7.94 -2.20
N ILE A 90 -9.65 -7.42 -2.54
CA ILE A 90 -8.58 -7.17 -1.55
C ILE A 90 -9.04 -6.15 -0.52
N GLY A 91 -9.64 -5.05 -0.97
CA GLY A 91 -10.18 -4.02 -0.09
C GLY A 91 -11.30 -4.52 0.82
N GLU A 92 -12.18 -5.38 0.31
CA GLU A 92 -13.21 -6.05 1.11
C GLU A 92 -12.60 -6.94 2.19
N ILE A 93 -11.63 -7.78 1.84
CA ILE A 93 -10.90 -8.64 2.78
C ILE A 93 -10.20 -7.80 3.87
N ALA A 94 -9.53 -6.74 3.50
CA ALA A 94 -8.85 -5.85 4.43
C ALA A 94 -9.85 -5.20 5.42
N LYS A 95 -10.97 -4.69 4.91
CA LYS A 95 -12.03 -4.07 5.69
C LYS A 95 -12.67 -5.05 6.68
N GLU A 96 -13.02 -6.26 6.23
CA GLU A 96 -13.61 -7.32 7.07
C GLU A 96 -12.69 -7.71 8.23
N ASN A 97 -11.37 -7.64 8.03
CA ASN A 97 -10.37 -7.98 9.05
C ASN A 97 -9.84 -6.75 9.81
N ASN A 98 -10.40 -5.56 9.58
CA ASN A 98 -9.95 -4.29 10.19
C ASN A 98 -8.45 -4.02 9.96
N ILE A 99 -7.97 -4.32 8.74
CA ILE A 99 -6.60 -4.11 8.29
C ILE A 99 -6.58 -2.89 7.35
N ILE A 100 -5.55 -2.06 7.45
CA ILE A 100 -5.36 -0.91 6.55
C ILE A 100 -4.97 -1.43 5.17
N PHE A 101 -5.62 -0.92 4.11
CA PHE A 101 -5.30 -1.26 2.73
C PHE A 101 -4.62 -0.10 2.02
N HIS A 102 -3.38 -0.31 1.61
CA HIS A 102 -2.60 0.55 0.75
C HIS A 102 -2.45 -0.06 -0.64
N THR A 103 -2.49 0.77 -1.67
CA THR A 103 -2.16 0.36 -3.04
C THR A 103 -1.20 1.35 -3.70
N ASP A 104 -0.17 0.83 -4.37
CA ASP A 104 0.62 1.60 -5.33
C ASP A 104 -0.17 1.69 -6.63
N ALA A 105 -0.74 2.88 -6.89
CA ALA A 105 -1.54 3.17 -8.07
C ALA A 105 -0.78 3.98 -9.13
N VAL A 106 0.54 4.03 -9.05
CA VAL A 106 1.39 4.82 -9.98
C VAL A 106 1.09 4.48 -11.44
N GLN A 107 0.83 3.23 -11.77
CA GLN A 107 0.51 2.80 -13.15
C GLN A 107 -0.98 2.88 -13.49
N ALA A 108 -1.86 2.91 -12.50
CA ALA A 108 -3.31 2.86 -12.71
C ALA A 108 -3.93 4.26 -12.83
N ILE A 109 -3.40 5.24 -12.07
CA ILE A 109 -3.99 6.57 -12.01
C ILE A 109 -3.90 7.28 -13.38
N GLY A 110 -5.03 7.85 -13.79
CA GLY A 110 -5.15 8.45 -15.12
C GLY A 110 -5.50 7.45 -16.25
N ASN A 111 -5.35 6.14 -16.01
CA ASN A 111 -5.66 5.08 -16.98
C ASN A 111 -6.89 4.25 -16.58
N VAL A 112 -7.15 4.15 -15.27
CA VAL A 112 -8.27 3.39 -14.71
C VAL A 112 -9.07 4.32 -13.79
N GLN A 113 -10.39 4.17 -13.80
CA GLN A 113 -11.24 4.88 -12.84
C GLN A 113 -11.04 4.28 -11.44
N ILE A 114 -10.64 5.12 -10.48
CA ILE A 114 -10.38 4.73 -9.09
C ILE A 114 -11.30 5.52 -8.17
N ASP A 115 -12.21 4.83 -7.49
CA ASP A 115 -12.96 5.36 -6.35
C ASP A 115 -12.44 4.68 -5.07
N VAL A 116 -11.70 5.43 -4.27
CA VAL A 116 -11.07 4.91 -3.04
C VAL A 116 -12.08 4.43 -2.00
N LYS A 117 -13.32 4.98 -2.02
CA LYS A 117 -14.37 4.57 -1.09
C LYS A 117 -15.00 3.25 -1.54
N GLU A 118 -15.34 3.14 -2.82
CA GLU A 118 -15.91 1.92 -3.41
C GLU A 118 -14.94 0.74 -3.30
N LEU A 119 -13.66 0.98 -3.53
CA LEU A 119 -12.60 -0.02 -3.48
C LEU A 119 -12.05 -0.28 -2.06
N ASN A 120 -12.58 0.41 -1.03
CA ASN A 120 -12.12 0.33 0.36
C ASN A 120 -10.60 0.58 0.53
N ILE A 121 -10.04 1.50 -0.26
CA ILE A 121 -8.64 1.89 -0.19
C ILE A 121 -8.47 2.92 0.93
N ASP A 122 -7.56 2.66 1.87
CA ASP A 122 -7.25 3.56 2.99
C ASP A 122 -6.04 4.44 2.71
N ALA A 123 -5.11 3.99 1.87
CA ALA A 123 -3.99 4.79 1.39
C ALA A 123 -3.66 4.45 -0.07
N LEU A 124 -3.26 5.45 -0.85
CA LEU A 124 -2.96 5.29 -2.26
C LEU A 124 -1.77 6.15 -2.65
N SER A 125 -0.74 5.51 -3.19
CA SER A 125 0.44 6.18 -3.73
C SER A 125 0.27 6.50 -5.21
N MET A 126 0.74 7.69 -5.60
CA MET A 126 0.71 8.13 -7.00
C MET A 126 1.97 8.92 -7.35
N SER A 127 2.29 8.98 -8.65
CA SER A 127 3.42 9.72 -9.20
C SER A 127 2.96 10.57 -10.38
N ALA A 128 3.17 11.87 -10.31
CA ALA A 128 2.62 12.85 -11.26
C ALA A 128 3.07 12.61 -12.71
N HIS A 129 4.32 12.17 -12.94
CA HIS A 129 4.84 11.97 -14.29
C HIS A 129 4.15 10.86 -15.09
N LYS A 130 3.33 10.02 -14.43
CA LYS A 130 2.54 8.97 -15.11
C LYS A 130 1.20 9.47 -15.65
N PHE A 131 0.77 10.67 -15.26
CA PHE A 131 -0.45 11.33 -15.73
C PHE A 131 -0.19 12.80 -16.11
N TYR A 132 0.85 13.03 -16.91
CA TYR A 132 1.22 14.33 -17.50
C TYR A 132 1.64 15.41 -16.50
N GLY A 133 1.94 15.07 -15.26
CA GLY A 133 2.47 15.99 -14.28
C GLY A 133 4.01 16.10 -14.29
N PRO A 134 4.59 16.99 -13.50
CA PRO A 134 6.04 17.20 -13.48
C PRO A 134 6.76 15.96 -12.88
N LYS A 135 7.97 15.69 -13.43
CA LYS A 135 8.87 14.66 -12.88
C LYS A 135 9.28 15.02 -11.45
N GLY A 136 9.46 14.02 -10.59
CA GLY A 136 9.88 14.20 -9.21
C GLY A 136 8.76 14.58 -8.23
N THR A 137 7.53 14.73 -8.71
CA THR A 137 6.36 14.99 -7.87
C THR A 137 5.58 13.70 -7.65
N GLY A 138 5.35 13.36 -6.39
CA GLY A 138 4.47 12.27 -5.97
C GLY A 138 3.43 12.78 -4.99
N ALA A 139 2.34 12.06 -4.83
CA ALA A 139 1.34 12.32 -3.82
C ALA A 139 0.94 11.02 -3.11
N LEU A 140 0.51 11.16 -1.88
CA LEU A 140 -0.03 10.07 -1.07
C LEU A 140 -1.40 10.50 -0.56
N TYR A 141 -2.43 9.73 -0.94
CA TYR A 141 -3.73 9.80 -0.29
C TYR A 141 -3.70 8.96 0.98
N VAL A 142 -4.20 9.51 2.08
CA VAL A 142 -4.43 8.78 3.33
C VAL A 142 -5.83 9.15 3.81
N LYS A 143 -6.66 8.15 4.03
CA LYS A 143 -8.03 8.30 4.50
C LYS A 143 -8.05 8.91 5.91
N LYS A 144 -8.96 9.86 6.13
CA LYS A 144 -9.16 10.49 7.44
C LYS A 144 -9.42 9.43 8.52
N GLY A 145 -8.66 9.53 9.64
CA GLY A 145 -8.75 8.61 10.77
C GLY A 145 -7.71 7.49 10.77
N ILE A 146 -6.98 7.27 9.68
CA ILE A 146 -5.82 6.37 9.67
C ILE A 146 -4.68 7.04 10.45
N LYS A 147 -4.15 6.32 11.45
CA LYS A 147 -2.95 6.77 12.17
C LYS A 147 -1.75 6.70 11.24
N PHE A 148 -1.05 7.81 11.15
CA PHE A 148 0.05 8.00 10.22
C PHE A 148 1.14 8.85 10.87
N GLU A 149 2.40 8.40 10.76
CA GLU A 149 3.58 9.11 11.25
C GLU A 149 4.35 9.72 10.08
N ALA A 150 4.60 11.03 10.13
CA ALA A 150 5.42 11.71 9.14
C ALA A 150 6.89 11.30 9.31
N ILE A 151 7.54 10.84 8.24
CA ILE A 151 8.95 10.42 8.26
C ILE A 151 9.89 11.63 8.21
N GLN A 152 9.41 12.76 7.66
CA GLN A 152 10.14 14.01 7.59
C GLN A 152 9.50 15.06 8.51
N ASN A 153 10.28 15.60 9.41
CA ASN A 153 9.86 16.70 10.27
C ASN A 153 9.88 18.03 9.48
N GLY A 154 8.77 18.32 8.78
CA GLY A 154 8.49 19.64 8.24
C GLY A 154 7.74 20.51 9.27
N ARG A 155 7.74 21.83 9.12
CA ARG A 155 6.86 22.71 9.91
C ARG A 155 5.41 22.26 9.73
N SER A 156 4.75 21.84 10.81
CA SER A 156 3.32 21.62 10.76
C SER A 156 2.64 22.98 10.56
N SER A 157 2.11 23.24 9.37
CA SER A 157 1.13 24.30 9.20
C SER A 157 -0.15 23.85 9.90
N ARG A 158 -0.30 24.21 11.19
CA ARG A 158 -1.61 24.15 11.84
C ARG A 158 -2.48 25.17 11.12
N ALA A 159 -3.35 24.71 10.23
CA ALA A 159 -4.49 25.52 9.85
C ALA A 159 -5.33 25.76 11.11
N LYS A 160 -5.49 27.04 11.47
CA LYS A 160 -6.43 27.50 12.47
C LYS A 160 -7.86 27.34 11.94
#